data_db5474c31fa27e5438875dc271970485
#
_entry.id   db5474c31fa27e5438875dc271970485
#
_cell.length_a   1.000
_cell.length_b   1.000
_cell.length_c   1.000
_cell.angle_alpha   90.00
_cell.angle_beta   90.00
_cell.angle_gamma   90.00
#
_symmetry.space_group_name_H-M   'P 1'
#
loop_
_entity.id
_entity.type
_entity.pdbx_description
1 polymer ?
#
loop_
_entity_poly.entity_id
_entity_poly.type
_entity_poly.pdbx_seq_one_letter_code
_entity_poly.pdbx_strand_id
1 'polypeptide(L)'
;MQLVAAAYLHDIGYAPQLRRTGCHALDGAAQLRSMGHERLARLVAHHAEARFEARLRGLERELEGFPREPSAVADALTYCDMTIGSAGEAMSLQERTVDIAQRYGEEDAATRSLSWSMPYLSLALARTERRLRLRGVSP
;
A
#
# COMPACT_ATOMS: atom_id res chain seq x y z
N MET A 1 -10.99 7.38 11.86
CA MET A 1 -11.07 8.25 10.67
C MET A 1 -9.87 8.12 9.73
N GLN A 2 -8.63 8.06 10.21
CA GLN A 2 -7.42 7.97 9.35
C GLN A 2 -7.40 6.74 8.43
N LEU A 3 -7.81 5.56 8.90
CA LEU A 3 -7.83 4.35 8.07
C LEU A 3 -8.78 4.50 6.88
N VAL A 4 -9.98 5.02 7.11
CA VAL A 4 -10.98 5.20 6.04
C VAL A 4 -10.45 6.16 4.97
N ALA A 5 -9.91 7.31 5.39
CA ALA A 5 -9.31 8.27 4.46
C ALA A 5 -8.13 7.66 3.69
N ALA A 6 -7.24 6.92 4.38
CA ALA A 6 -6.13 6.24 3.73
C ALA A 6 -6.59 5.18 2.72
N ALA A 7 -7.62 4.38 3.07
CA ALA A 7 -8.17 3.37 2.18
C ALA A 7 -8.76 3.98 0.90
N TYR A 8 -9.41 5.15 0.98
CA TYR A 8 -9.91 5.85 -0.21
C TYR A 8 -8.81 6.51 -1.05
N LEU A 9 -7.71 6.92 -0.44
CA LEU A 9 -6.71 7.79 -1.07
C LEU A 9 -5.38 7.09 -1.37
N HIS A 10 -5.19 5.82 -0.96
CA HIS A 10 -3.89 5.14 -1.15
C HIS A 10 -3.47 5.06 -2.62
N ASP A 11 -4.42 4.95 -3.52
CA ASP A 11 -4.20 4.84 -4.96
C ASP A 11 -4.34 6.17 -5.73
N ILE A 12 -4.51 7.30 -5.04
CA ILE A 12 -4.70 8.62 -5.69
C ILE A 12 -3.54 8.97 -6.65
N GLY A 13 -2.34 8.46 -6.38
CA GLY A 13 -1.16 8.67 -7.21
C GLY A 13 -1.23 8.07 -8.61
N TYR A 14 -2.22 7.21 -8.88
CA TYR A 14 -2.50 6.75 -10.25
C TYR A 14 -3.18 7.80 -11.12
N ALA A 15 -3.76 8.84 -10.54
CA ALA A 15 -4.38 9.92 -11.29
C ALA A 15 -3.36 10.55 -12.25
N PRO A 16 -3.67 10.67 -13.57
CA PRO A 16 -2.69 11.11 -14.57
C PRO A 16 -2.01 12.42 -14.23
N GLN A 17 -2.72 13.38 -13.65
CA GLN A 17 -2.21 14.68 -13.26
C GLN A 17 -1.26 14.66 -12.06
N LEU A 18 -1.21 13.55 -11.30
CA LEU A 18 -0.34 13.39 -10.13
C LEU A 18 0.91 12.55 -10.43
N ARG A 19 0.96 11.87 -11.56
CA ARG A 19 2.09 11.01 -11.94
C ARG A 19 3.35 11.84 -12.18
N ARG A 20 4.35 11.65 -11.31
CA ARG A 20 5.67 12.32 -11.41
C ARG A 20 6.80 11.32 -11.40
N THR A 21 6.75 10.34 -10.50
CA THR A 21 7.83 9.37 -10.27
C THR A 21 7.55 8.02 -10.91
N GLY A 22 6.30 7.72 -11.22
CA GLY A 22 5.85 6.39 -11.64
C GLY A 22 5.61 5.43 -10.48
N CYS A 23 5.85 5.86 -9.24
CA CYS A 23 5.46 5.14 -8.02
C CYS A 23 4.22 5.83 -7.43
N HIS A 24 3.05 5.22 -7.59
CA HIS A 24 1.78 5.83 -7.17
C HIS A 24 1.74 6.15 -5.67
N ALA A 25 2.38 5.32 -4.84
CA ALA A 25 2.46 5.55 -3.41
C ALA A 25 3.16 6.89 -3.08
N LEU A 26 4.26 7.17 -3.75
CA LEU A 26 5.00 8.44 -3.58
C LEU A 26 4.27 9.63 -4.19
N ASP A 27 3.71 9.45 -5.38
CA ASP A 27 2.99 10.52 -6.07
C ASP A 27 1.72 10.92 -5.30
N GLY A 28 1.00 9.94 -4.76
CA GLY A 28 -0.15 10.17 -3.88
C GLY A 28 0.25 10.82 -2.55
N ALA A 29 1.33 10.34 -1.93
CA ALA A 29 1.84 10.91 -0.69
C ALA A 29 2.26 12.38 -0.86
N ALA A 30 2.95 12.70 -1.95
CA ALA A 30 3.36 14.07 -2.25
C ALA A 30 2.14 15.01 -2.37
N GLN A 31 1.09 14.56 -3.03
CA GLN A 31 -0.17 15.33 -3.13
C GLN A 31 -0.81 15.55 -1.76
N LEU A 32 -0.93 14.50 -0.95
CA LEU A 32 -1.53 14.60 0.38
C LEU A 32 -0.72 15.52 1.31
N ARG A 33 0.60 15.47 1.23
CA ARG A 33 1.48 16.40 1.96
C ARG A 33 1.27 17.85 1.54
N SER A 34 1.16 18.11 0.23
CA SER A 34 0.91 19.46 -0.27
C SER A 34 -0.41 20.05 0.20
N MET A 35 -1.37 19.20 0.56
CA MET A 35 -2.65 19.55 1.13
C MET A 35 -2.63 19.63 2.68
N GLY A 36 -1.48 19.47 3.31
CA GLY A 36 -1.31 19.54 4.77
C GLY A 36 -1.68 18.26 5.52
N HIS A 37 -1.89 17.13 4.83
CA HIS A 37 -2.26 15.85 5.43
C HIS A 37 -1.05 14.95 5.68
N GLU A 38 -0.11 15.38 6.52
CA GLU A 38 1.19 14.72 6.68
C GLU A 38 1.09 13.25 7.14
N ARG A 39 0.26 12.94 8.15
CA ARG A 39 0.11 11.55 8.61
C ARG A 39 -0.47 10.66 7.53
N LEU A 40 -1.46 11.17 6.79
CA LEU A 40 -2.08 10.44 5.69
C LEU A 40 -1.09 10.21 4.55
N ALA A 41 -0.27 11.22 4.24
CA ALA A 41 0.81 11.11 3.27
C ALA A 41 1.80 9.99 3.64
N ARG A 42 2.20 9.91 4.91
CA ARG A 42 3.09 8.85 5.42
C ARG A 42 2.48 7.46 5.30
N LEU A 43 1.20 7.30 5.65
CA LEU A 43 0.47 6.03 5.50
C LEU A 43 0.42 5.61 4.03
N VAL A 44 0.09 6.53 3.14
CA VAL A 44 0.01 6.27 1.69
C VAL A 44 1.38 5.97 1.08
N ALA A 45 2.44 6.69 1.48
CA ALA A 45 3.80 6.44 0.98
C ALA A 45 4.29 5.01 1.25
N HIS A 46 3.85 4.40 2.34
CA HIS A 46 4.32 3.09 2.79
C HIS A 46 3.30 1.96 2.69
N HIS A 47 2.10 2.20 2.13
CA HIS A 47 1.10 1.15 2.01
C HIS A 47 1.62 -0.03 1.16
N ALA A 48 1.15 -1.22 1.47
CA ALA A 48 1.55 -2.46 0.78
C ALA A 48 3.06 -2.63 0.57
N GLU A 49 3.86 -2.17 1.54
CA GLU A 49 5.33 -2.27 1.48
C GLU A 49 5.95 -1.60 0.24
N ALA A 50 5.42 -0.46 -0.19
CA ALA A 50 5.86 0.28 -1.38
C ALA A 50 7.37 0.58 -1.43
N ARG A 51 8.08 0.45 -0.30
CA ARG A 51 9.55 0.62 -0.24
C ARG A 51 10.31 -0.30 -1.19
N PHE A 52 9.82 -1.50 -1.45
CA PHE A 52 10.48 -2.43 -2.36
C PHE A 52 10.30 -2.01 -3.82
N GLU A 53 9.13 -1.52 -4.20
CA GLU A 53 8.91 -0.91 -5.51
C GLU A 53 9.73 0.38 -5.66
N ALA A 54 9.72 1.25 -4.67
CA ALA A 54 10.50 2.49 -4.67
C ALA A 54 12.00 2.19 -4.88
N ARG A 55 12.53 1.16 -4.22
CA ARG A 55 13.92 0.71 -4.41
C ARG A 55 14.20 0.28 -5.84
N LEU A 56 13.33 -0.52 -6.45
CA LEU A 56 13.48 -0.94 -7.85
C LEU A 56 13.44 0.23 -8.84
N ARG A 57 12.73 1.30 -8.47
CA ARG A 57 12.64 2.53 -9.28
C ARG A 57 13.72 3.56 -8.95
N GLY A 58 14.61 3.30 -7.98
CA GLY A 58 15.64 4.25 -7.55
C GLY A 58 15.10 5.46 -6.79
N LEU A 59 13.96 5.30 -6.09
CA LEU A 59 13.22 6.35 -5.39
C LEU A 59 13.33 6.24 -3.86
N GLU A 60 14.40 5.63 -3.35
CA GLU A 60 14.57 5.41 -1.90
C GLU A 60 14.68 6.74 -1.13
N ARG A 61 15.39 7.72 -1.70
CA ARG A 61 15.56 9.04 -1.08
C ARG A 61 14.25 9.81 -0.98
N GLU A 62 13.42 9.73 -1.99
CA GLU A 62 12.08 10.33 -2.01
C GLU A 62 11.20 9.71 -0.94
N LEU A 63 11.28 8.39 -0.78
CA LEU A 63 10.52 7.67 0.25
C LEU A 63 11.01 7.97 1.67
N GLU A 64 12.30 8.14 1.88
CA GLU A 64 12.89 8.54 3.19
C GLU A 64 12.32 9.87 3.69
N GLY A 65 11.89 10.75 2.80
CA GLY A 65 11.17 11.98 3.14
C GLY A 65 9.82 11.76 3.84
N PHE A 66 9.28 10.52 3.83
CA PHE A 66 8.04 10.14 4.49
C PHE A 66 8.33 9.12 5.60
N PRO A 67 8.53 9.54 6.86
CA PRO A 67 8.82 8.60 7.94
C PRO A 67 7.76 7.51 8.06
N ARG A 68 8.19 6.25 8.12
CA ARG A 68 7.27 5.10 8.25
C ARG A 68 6.55 5.13 9.61
N GLU A 69 5.26 4.84 9.61
CA GLU A 69 4.44 4.67 10.82
C GLU A 69 4.19 3.18 11.09
N PRO A 70 4.85 2.56 12.08
CA PRO A 70 4.54 1.19 12.49
C PRO A 70 3.31 1.18 13.39
N SER A 71 2.12 1.08 12.80
CA SER A 71 0.85 1.17 13.54
C SER A 71 -0.18 0.15 13.07
N ALA A 72 -1.20 -0.07 13.92
CA ALA A 72 -2.34 -0.89 13.56
C ALA A 72 -3.11 -0.32 12.33
N VAL A 73 -3.08 1.00 12.15
CA VAL A 73 -3.70 1.65 10.98
C VAL A 73 -2.93 1.33 9.71
N ALA A 74 -1.60 1.36 9.75
CA ALA A 74 -0.75 0.98 8.61
C ALA A 74 -0.93 -0.50 8.22
N ASP A 75 -0.97 -1.41 9.22
CA ASP A 75 -1.26 -2.83 8.97
C ASP A 75 -2.64 -3.02 8.34
N ALA A 76 -3.66 -2.34 8.87
CA ALA A 76 -5.03 -2.44 8.38
C ALA A 76 -5.18 -1.87 6.96
N LEU A 77 -4.48 -0.79 6.62
CA LEU A 77 -4.46 -0.26 5.26
C LEU A 77 -3.88 -1.29 4.29
N THR A 78 -2.75 -1.90 4.64
CA THR A 78 -2.14 -2.98 3.85
C THR A 78 -3.08 -4.18 3.72
N TYR A 79 -3.77 -4.55 4.80
CA TYR A 79 -4.79 -5.61 4.77
C TYR A 79 -5.89 -5.30 3.77
N CYS A 80 -6.50 -4.12 3.85
CA CYS A 80 -7.57 -3.72 2.92
C CYS A 80 -7.11 -3.75 1.45
N ASP A 81 -5.94 -3.19 1.15
CA ASP A 81 -5.40 -3.17 -0.21
C ASP A 81 -5.08 -4.57 -0.75
N MET A 82 -4.51 -5.43 0.09
CA MET A 82 -4.01 -6.74 -0.34
C MET A 82 -5.02 -7.88 -0.22
N THR A 83 -6.24 -7.60 0.24
CA THR A 83 -7.33 -8.59 0.34
C THR A 83 -8.59 -8.24 -0.44
N ILE A 84 -8.57 -7.12 -1.15
CA ILE A 84 -9.69 -6.67 -1.98
C ILE A 84 -9.19 -6.44 -3.41
N GLY A 85 -9.90 -7.01 -4.38
CA GLY A 85 -9.65 -6.80 -5.80
C GLY A 85 -10.23 -5.50 -6.33
N SER A 86 -9.95 -5.20 -7.58
CA SER A 86 -10.35 -3.91 -8.21
C SER A 86 -11.86 -3.73 -8.38
N ALA A 87 -12.61 -4.81 -8.39
CA ALA A 87 -14.09 -4.78 -8.44
C ALA A 87 -14.73 -4.89 -7.04
N GLY A 88 -13.93 -4.86 -5.98
CA GLY A 88 -14.39 -4.96 -4.60
C GLY A 88 -14.58 -6.39 -4.10
N GLU A 89 -14.14 -7.38 -4.86
CA GLU A 89 -14.19 -8.79 -4.48
C GLU A 89 -13.13 -9.13 -3.43
N ALA A 90 -13.47 -10.02 -2.50
CA ALA A 90 -12.50 -10.53 -1.52
C ALA A 90 -11.49 -11.45 -2.21
N MET A 91 -10.22 -11.27 -1.88
CA MET A 91 -9.10 -12.06 -2.42
C MET A 91 -8.18 -12.52 -1.29
N SER A 92 -7.56 -13.69 -1.46
CA SER A 92 -6.38 -14.05 -0.70
C SER A 92 -5.17 -13.22 -1.15
N LEU A 93 -4.14 -13.16 -0.30
CA LEU A 93 -2.89 -12.48 -0.66
C LEU A 93 -2.29 -13.08 -1.94
N GLN A 94 -2.36 -14.40 -2.13
CA GLN A 94 -1.86 -15.07 -3.32
C GLN A 94 -2.64 -14.67 -4.57
N GLU A 95 -3.96 -14.67 -4.51
CA GLU A 95 -4.81 -14.23 -5.62
C GLU A 95 -4.53 -12.78 -5.99
N ARG A 96 -4.34 -11.91 -4.98
CA ARG A 96 -4.00 -10.50 -5.19
C ARG A 96 -2.65 -10.32 -5.88
N THR A 97 -1.63 -11.11 -5.54
CA THR A 97 -0.33 -11.05 -6.22
C THR A 97 -0.43 -11.49 -7.69
N VAL A 98 -1.24 -12.49 -7.98
CA VAL A 98 -1.52 -12.92 -9.36
C VAL A 98 -2.25 -11.83 -10.14
N ASP A 99 -3.25 -11.20 -9.55
CA ASP A 99 -4.00 -10.09 -10.15
C ASP A 99 -3.07 -8.90 -10.47
N ILE A 100 -2.15 -8.55 -9.57
CA ILE A 100 -1.16 -7.49 -9.81
C ILE A 100 -0.25 -7.87 -10.99
N ALA A 101 0.29 -9.08 -11.02
CA ALA A 101 1.16 -9.54 -12.10
C ALA A 101 0.45 -9.55 -13.45
N GLN A 102 -0.81 -9.93 -13.49
CA GLN A 102 -1.61 -9.91 -14.72
C GLN A 102 -1.87 -8.50 -15.23
N ARG A 103 -2.07 -7.52 -14.32
CA ARG A 103 -2.35 -6.13 -14.70
C ARG A 103 -1.13 -5.35 -15.14
N TYR A 104 -0.02 -5.50 -14.42
CA TYR A 104 1.18 -4.69 -14.66
C TYR A 104 2.23 -5.41 -15.50
N GLY A 105 2.16 -6.75 -15.61
CA GLY A 105 3.17 -7.58 -16.24
C GLY A 105 4.29 -8.00 -15.29
N GLU A 106 4.97 -9.09 -15.61
CA GLU A 106 6.01 -9.69 -14.77
C GLU A 106 7.24 -8.81 -14.59
N GLU A 107 7.57 -7.99 -15.60
CA GLU A 107 8.74 -7.13 -15.61
C GLU A 107 8.52 -5.79 -14.89
N ASP A 108 7.28 -5.44 -14.56
CA ASP A 108 6.99 -4.18 -13.87
C ASP A 108 7.54 -4.19 -12.43
N ALA A 109 8.02 -3.05 -11.97
CA ALA A 109 8.59 -2.90 -10.63
C ALA A 109 7.60 -3.26 -9.51
N ALA A 110 6.31 -2.96 -9.70
CA ALA A 110 5.27 -3.34 -8.74
C ALA A 110 5.18 -4.86 -8.60
N THR A 111 5.17 -5.60 -9.71
CA THR A 111 5.14 -7.07 -9.71
C THR A 111 6.43 -7.66 -9.14
N ARG A 112 7.58 -7.19 -9.62
CA ARG A 112 8.89 -7.69 -9.18
C ARG A 112 9.15 -7.47 -7.68
N SER A 113 8.64 -6.40 -7.12
CA SER A 113 8.79 -6.08 -5.70
C SER A 113 8.03 -7.04 -4.77
N LEU A 114 7.01 -7.74 -5.29
CA LEU A 114 6.17 -8.64 -4.49
C LEU A 114 6.96 -9.78 -3.83
N SER A 115 7.95 -10.36 -4.52
CA SER A 115 8.78 -11.43 -3.96
C SER A 115 9.49 -11.02 -2.66
N TRP A 116 9.90 -9.76 -2.56
CA TRP A 116 10.56 -9.21 -1.37
C TRP A 116 9.56 -8.69 -0.32
N SER A 117 8.41 -8.19 -0.75
CA SER A 117 7.39 -7.65 0.15
C SER A 117 6.53 -8.74 0.82
N MET A 118 6.37 -9.92 0.20
CA MET A 118 5.48 -10.98 0.66
C MET A 118 5.61 -11.35 2.15
N PRO A 119 6.81 -11.53 2.74
CA PRO A 119 6.90 -11.84 4.17
C PRO A 119 6.32 -10.72 5.05
N TYR A 120 6.52 -9.47 4.67
CA TYR A 120 6.03 -8.30 5.42
C TYR A 120 4.53 -8.10 5.23
N LEU A 121 4.02 -8.31 4.02
CA LEU A 121 2.59 -8.29 3.72
C LEU A 121 1.87 -9.36 4.54
N SER A 122 2.36 -10.60 4.54
CA SER A 122 1.80 -11.70 5.32
C SER A 122 1.75 -11.37 6.81
N LEU A 123 2.79 -10.75 7.36
CA LEU A 123 2.82 -10.31 8.76
C LEU A 123 1.80 -9.21 9.06
N ALA A 124 1.63 -8.23 8.17
CA ALA A 124 0.64 -7.17 8.35
C ALA A 124 -0.79 -7.73 8.33
N LEU A 125 -1.07 -8.66 7.41
CA LEU A 125 -2.35 -9.35 7.33
C LEU A 125 -2.62 -10.14 8.62
N ALA A 126 -1.67 -10.98 9.05
CA ALA A 126 -1.81 -11.79 10.27
C ALA A 126 -2.04 -10.94 11.54
N ARG A 127 -1.32 -9.80 11.67
CA ARG A 127 -1.53 -8.87 12.78
C ARG A 127 -2.92 -8.24 12.76
N THR A 128 -3.42 -7.88 11.57
CA THR A 128 -4.76 -7.31 11.41
C THR A 128 -5.84 -8.32 11.72
N GLU A 129 -5.77 -9.54 11.17
CA GLU A 129 -6.70 -10.62 11.46
C GLU A 129 -6.74 -10.97 12.95
N ARG A 130 -5.59 -11.05 13.62
CA ARG A 130 -5.54 -11.27 15.07
C ARG A 130 -6.30 -10.19 15.82
N ARG A 131 -6.15 -8.91 15.44
CA ARG A 131 -6.88 -7.80 16.08
C ARG A 131 -8.38 -7.89 15.85
N LEU A 132 -8.80 -8.28 14.65
CA LEU A 132 -10.22 -8.49 14.31
C LEU A 132 -10.81 -9.62 15.19
N ARG A 133 -10.16 -10.78 15.23
CA ARG A 133 -10.61 -11.92 16.07
C ARG A 133 -10.72 -11.54 17.55
N LEU A 134 -9.76 -10.78 18.09
CA LEU A 134 -9.81 -10.31 19.48
C LEU A 134 -10.99 -9.38 19.76
N ARG A 135 -11.58 -8.79 18.72
CA ARG A 135 -12.77 -7.94 18.80
C ARG A 135 -14.05 -8.67 18.38
N GLY A 136 -14.00 -9.99 18.16
CA GLY A 136 -15.15 -10.78 17.75
C GLY A 136 -15.59 -10.54 16.30
N VAL A 137 -14.73 -9.98 15.47
CA VAL A 137 -14.97 -9.74 14.04
C VAL A 137 -14.30 -10.86 13.25
N SER A 138 -15.05 -11.52 12.36
CA SER A 138 -14.47 -12.46 11.39
C SER A 138 -13.68 -11.66 10.34
N PRO A 139 -12.44 -12.10 10.04
CA PRO A 139 -11.62 -11.49 8.96
C PRO A 139 -12.16 -11.83 7.58
#